data_48ee3c0d189c4ddd75a0ce1857e4bd82
#
_entry.id   48ee3c0d189c4ddd75a0ce1857e4bd82
#
_cell.length_a   1.000
_cell.length_b   1.000
_cell.length_c   1.000
_cell.angle_alpha   90.00
_cell.angle_beta   90.00
_cell.angle_gamma   90.00
#
_symmetry.space_group_name_H-M   'P 1'
#
loop_
_entity.id
_entity.type
_entity.pdbx_description
1 polymer ?
#
loop_
_entity_poly.entity_id
_entity_poly.type
_entity_poly.pdbx_seq_one_letter_code
_entity_poly.pdbx_strand_id
1 'polypeptide(L)'
;WWYNPQAEIYNFIGKDNIVFHCIIFPAMLKAHGGFVLPENVPANEFLNIEGEKVSTSRNWAVWVHEYLADMPGCQDVLRYVLCANAPETKDNDFTWKDFQDRNNSELVAVLGNFVNRTFVLMHKLCGGKVPRLHEPRMDEADTLMLSEFRLTADRVAEAIEHYRFREALYDVVDLARKGNRYMQEKEPWIVARNL
;
A
#
# COMPACT_ATOMS: atom_id res chain seq x y z
N TRP A 1 28.70 4.01 9.99
CA TRP A 1 27.95 4.03 8.72
C TRP A 1 28.56 5.04 7.76
N TRP A 2 28.71 6.29 8.12
CA TRP A 2 29.14 7.41 7.26
C TRP A 2 30.51 7.23 6.58
N TYR A 3 31.41 6.43 7.14
CA TYR A 3 32.75 6.11 6.61
C TYR A 3 32.83 4.68 6.00
N ASN A 4 31.75 3.95 5.99
CA ASN A 4 31.74 2.61 5.40
C ASN A 4 31.37 2.71 3.91
N PRO A 5 32.28 2.43 2.97
CA PRO A 5 32.01 2.53 1.53
C PRO A 5 30.95 1.53 1.02
N GLN A 6 30.57 0.54 1.83
CA GLN A 6 29.50 -0.40 1.51
C GLN A 6 28.14 0.01 2.09
N ALA A 7 28.07 1.13 2.84
CA ALA A 7 26.81 1.63 3.37
C ALA A 7 26.09 2.45 2.30
N GLU A 8 24.79 2.22 2.19
CA GLU A 8 23.88 3.01 1.37
C GLU A 8 23.06 3.93 2.27
N ILE A 9 22.87 5.17 1.84
CA ILE A 9 22.12 6.19 2.59
C ILE A 9 20.94 6.63 1.74
N TYR A 10 19.73 6.43 2.28
CA TYR A 10 18.48 6.87 1.67
C TYR A 10 17.83 7.93 2.55
N ASN A 11 17.60 9.13 2.03
CA ASN A 11 17.02 10.24 2.76
C ASN A 11 15.57 10.48 2.33
N PHE A 12 14.60 10.09 3.15
CA PHE A 12 13.19 10.42 2.93
C PHE A 12 12.89 11.80 3.49
N ILE A 13 12.51 12.74 2.64
CA ILE A 13 12.33 14.15 2.98
C ILE A 13 11.05 14.74 2.39
N GLY A 14 10.66 15.93 2.88
CA GLY A 14 9.71 16.80 2.17
C GLY A 14 10.42 17.66 1.14
N LYS A 15 9.69 18.11 0.11
CA LYS A 15 10.22 18.91 -1.02
C LYS A 15 10.96 20.19 -0.61
N ASP A 16 10.59 20.75 0.53
CA ASP A 16 11.25 21.96 1.11
C ASP A 16 12.70 21.71 1.50
N ASN A 17 13.11 20.45 1.67
CA ASN A 17 14.46 20.04 2.03
C ASN A 17 15.32 19.56 0.84
N ILE A 18 14.81 19.59 -0.39
CA ILE A 18 15.53 19.09 -1.57
C ILE A 18 16.88 19.78 -1.74
N VAL A 19 16.92 21.11 -1.66
CA VAL A 19 18.18 21.88 -1.83
C VAL A 19 19.23 21.47 -0.80
N PHE A 20 18.81 21.26 0.44
CA PHE A 20 19.72 20.89 1.53
C PHE A 20 20.24 19.46 1.38
N HIS A 21 19.39 18.50 1.06
CA HIS A 21 19.77 17.08 1.01
C HIS A 21 20.35 16.63 -0.34
N CYS A 22 20.02 17.32 -1.44
CA CYS A 22 20.50 16.94 -2.76
C CYS A 22 21.71 17.80 -3.22
N ILE A 23 21.91 18.99 -2.65
CA ILE A 23 22.98 19.91 -3.09
C ILE A 23 23.92 20.26 -1.95
N ILE A 24 23.42 20.93 -0.92
CA ILE A 24 24.29 21.52 0.12
C ILE A 24 24.98 20.43 0.94
N PHE A 25 24.23 19.51 1.50
CA PHE A 25 24.77 18.45 2.36
C PHE A 25 25.74 17.52 1.63
N PRO A 26 25.41 16.97 0.44
CA PRO A 26 26.37 16.19 -0.35
C PRO A 26 27.62 16.97 -0.72
N ALA A 27 27.51 18.26 -1.04
CA ALA A 27 28.67 19.11 -1.34
C ALA A 27 29.58 19.26 -0.11
N MET A 28 29.03 19.44 1.08
CA MET A 28 29.80 19.49 2.33
C MET A 28 30.51 18.16 2.62
N LEU A 29 29.81 17.03 2.49
CA LEU A 29 30.38 15.70 2.70
C LEU A 29 31.52 15.43 1.73
N LYS A 30 31.33 15.79 0.45
CA LYS A 30 32.34 15.63 -0.60
C LYS A 30 33.54 16.53 -0.37
N ALA A 31 33.34 17.79 0.04
CA ALA A 31 34.41 18.73 0.35
C ALA A 31 35.24 18.30 1.56
N HIS A 32 34.60 17.74 2.59
CA HIS A 32 35.32 17.20 3.75
C HIS A 32 36.11 15.94 3.39
N GLY A 33 35.54 15.08 2.56
CA GLY A 33 36.15 13.81 2.14
C GLY A 33 35.92 12.66 3.14
N GLY A 34 35.97 11.43 2.61
CA GLY A 34 35.87 10.20 3.37
C GLY A 34 34.46 9.76 3.77
N PHE A 35 33.44 10.59 3.54
CA PHE A 35 32.05 10.22 3.77
C PHE A 35 31.39 9.55 2.58
N VAL A 36 30.48 8.60 2.83
CA VAL A 36 29.53 8.08 1.81
C VAL A 36 28.53 9.18 1.49
N LEU A 37 28.19 9.30 0.21
CA LEU A 37 27.15 10.22 -0.24
C LEU A 37 25.78 9.49 -0.26
N PRO A 38 24.66 10.21 -0.19
CA PRO A 38 23.34 9.61 -0.35
C PRO A 38 23.20 8.92 -1.72
N GLU A 39 22.71 7.68 -1.70
CA GLU A 39 22.38 6.92 -2.91
C GLU A 39 21.09 7.44 -3.54
N ASN A 40 20.11 7.74 -2.71
CA ASN A 40 18.84 8.30 -3.17
C ASN A 40 18.24 9.24 -2.12
N VAL A 41 17.42 10.19 -2.59
CA VAL A 41 16.72 11.17 -1.76
C VAL A 41 15.25 11.21 -2.19
N PRO A 42 14.42 10.23 -1.81
CA PRO A 42 12.99 10.26 -2.09
C PRO A 42 12.34 11.45 -1.41
N ALA A 43 11.80 12.38 -2.19
CA ALA A 43 11.18 13.62 -1.70
C ALA A 43 9.68 13.58 -1.94
N ASN A 44 8.91 13.80 -0.88
CA ASN A 44 7.46 13.93 -0.96
C ASN A 44 7.04 15.40 -1.09
N GLU A 45 5.96 15.61 -1.81
CA GLU A 45 5.19 16.84 -1.82
C GLU A 45 4.46 17.05 -0.48
N PHE A 46 3.64 18.09 -0.32
CA PHE A 46 2.92 18.33 0.92
C PHE A 46 1.60 17.56 1.01
N LEU A 47 1.31 17.05 2.22
CA LEU A 47 0.00 16.55 2.59
C LEU A 47 -0.72 17.63 3.39
N ASN A 48 -1.85 18.11 2.87
CA ASN A 48 -2.74 19.02 3.56
C ASN A 48 -3.80 18.24 4.36
N ILE A 49 -4.55 18.94 5.21
CA ILE A 49 -5.68 18.40 5.96
C ILE A 49 -6.88 19.31 5.74
N GLU A 50 -7.96 18.74 5.18
CA GLU A 50 -9.21 19.46 4.87
C GLU A 50 -8.96 20.75 4.06
N GLY A 51 -8.07 20.65 3.05
CA GLY A 51 -7.71 21.77 2.17
C GLY A 51 -6.71 22.77 2.75
N GLU A 52 -6.29 22.62 3.99
CA GLU A 52 -5.36 23.54 4.64
C GLU A 52 -4.02 22.89 4.99
N LYS A 53 -2.96 23.70 4.97
CA LYS A 53 -1.62 23.25 5.36
C LYS A 53 -1.60 22.85 6.83
N VAL A 54 -1.04 21.66 7.13
CA VAL A 54 -0.77 21.19 8.49
C VAL A 54 0.05 22.22 9.26
N SER A 55 -0.37 22.54 10.48
CA SER A 55 0.29 23.53 11.34
C SER A 55 0.15 23.16 12.81
N THR A 56 1.25 22.79 13.43
CA THR A 56 1.30 22.50 14.87
C THR A 56 1.05 23.75 15.71
N SER A 57 1.56 24.92 15.29
CA SER A 57 1.37 26.19 16.00
C SER A 57 -0.09 26.68 16.00
N ARG A 58 -0.87 26.32 14.99
CA ARG A 58 -2.31 26.61 14.90
C ARG A 58 -3.18 25.46 15.43
N ASN A 59 -2.56 24.39 15.93
CA ASN A 59 -3.23 23.15 16.31
C ASN A 59 -4.09 22.54 15.17
N TRP A 60 -3.66 22.74 13.92
CA TRP A 60 -4.29 22.18 12.75
C TRP A 60 -3.54 20.95 12.27
N ALA A 61 -3.82 19.83 12.92
CA ALA A 61 -3.18 18.54 12.66
C ALA A 61 -4.07 17.41 13.16
N VAL A 62 -3.89 16.20 12.64
CA VAL A 62 -4.40 14.97 13.26
C VAL A 62 -3.31 14.42 14.17
N TRP A 63 -3.54 14.48 15.48
CA TRP A 63 -2.63 13.95 16.46
C TRP A 63 -2.78 12.44 16.57
N VAL A 64 -1.74 11.68 16.21
CA VAL A 64 -1.80 10.22 16.16
C VAL A 64 -2.20 9.59 17.50
N HIS A 65 -1.76 10.13 18.62
CA HIS A 65 -2.14 9.62 19.94
C HIS A 65 -3.63 9.83 20.26
N GLU A 66 -4.23 10.94 19.83
CA GLU A 66 -5.68 11.19 19.94
C GLU A 66 -6.45 10.25 19.01
N TYR A 67 -6.02 10.15 17.75
CA TYR A 67 -6.61 9.21 16.79
C TYR A 67 -6.63 7.77 17.33
N LEU A 68 -5.53 7.30 17.93
CA LEU A 68 -5.44 5.94 18.49
C LEU A 68 -6.32 5.74 19.72
N ALA A 69 -6.58 6.79 20.48
CA ALA A 69 -7.51 6.76 21.62
C ALA A 69 -8.98 6.73 21.15
N ASP A 70 -9.31 7.53 20.14
CA ASP A 70 -10.69 7.68 19.63
C ASP A 70 -11.09 6.51 18.71
N MET A 71 -10.13 5.91 18.00
CA MET A 71 -10.35 4.82 17.03
C MET A 71 -9.45 3.61 17.32
N PRO A 72 -9.64 2.91 18.45
CA PRO A 72 -8.80 1.78 18.81
C PRO A 72 -8.93 0.64 17.80
N GLY A 73 -7.82 0.07 17.37
CA GLY A 73 -7.77 -1.01 16.36
C GLY A 73 -7.82 -0.53 14.90
N CYS A 74 -7.90 0.78 14.64
CA CYS A 74 -7.98 1.34 13.29
C CYS A 74 -6.64 1.87 12.77
N GLN A 75 -5.50 1.49 13.38
CA GLN A 75 -4.17 1.97 12.98
C GLN A 75 -3.86 1.66 11.51
N ASP A 76 -4.23 0.48 11.03
CA ASP A 76 -3.95 0.06 9.67
C ASP A 76 -4.87 0.73 8.65
N VAL A 77 -6.07 1.16 9.06
CA VAL A 77 -6.93 2.00 8.22
C VAL A 77 -6.26 3.34 7.96
N LEU A 78 -5.69 3.97 9.01
CA LEU A 78 -4.96 5.23 8.83
C LEU A 78 -3.73 5.05 7.94
N ARG A 79 -2.93 4.00 8.16
CA ARG A 79 -1.79 3.69 7.29
C ARG A 79 -2.20 3.50 5.84
N TYR A 80 -3.29 2.76 5.61
CA TYR A 80 -3.84 2.55 4.28
C TYR A 80 -4.18 3.87 3.60
N VAL A 81 -4.94 4.73 4.26
CA VAL A 81 -5.37 6.01 3.70
C VAL A 81 -4.18 6.95 3.45
N LEU A 82 -3.22 7.00 4.37
CA LEU A 82 -2.01 7.81 4.20
C LEU A 82 -1.15 7.32 3.02
N CYS A 83 -1.00 5.99 2.84
CA CYS A 83 -0.31 5.43 1.68
C CYS A 83 -1.09 5.70 0.37
N ALA A 84 -2.42 5.54 0.38
CA ALA A 84 -3.26 5.80 -0.79
C ALA A 84 -3.25 7.28 -1.20
N ASN A 85 -3.05 8.18 -0.23
CA ASN A 85 -2.96 9.62 -0.41
C ASN A 85 -1.53 10.16 -0.35
N ALA A 86 -0.50 9.28 -0.37
CA ALA A 86 0.89 9.72 -0.31
C ALA A 86 1.18 10.78 -1.38
N PRO A 87 1.72 11.94 -1.01
CA PRO A 87 1.98 13.04 -1.94
C PRO A 87 3.29 12.80 -2.71
N GLU A 88 3.35 11.72 -3.52
CA GLU A 88 4.58 11.28 -4.19
C GLU A 88 5.01 12.22 -5.32
N THR A 89 4.05 12.75 -6.08
CA THR A 89 4.34 13.57 -7.28
C THR A 89 3.67 14.93 -7.30
N LYS A 90 2.72 15.17 -6.40
CA LYS A 90 2.00 16.43 -6.24
C LYS A 90 1.47 16.54 -4.82
N ASP A 91 1.20 17.77 -4.38
CA ASP A 91 0.49 18.02 -3.13
C ASP A 91 -0.83 17.26 -3.10
N ASN A 92 -1.17 16.70 -1.94
CA ASN A 92 -2.41 15.96 -1.75
C ASN A 92 -3.12 16.43 -0.49
N ASP A 93 -4.35 15.98 -0.29
CA ASP A 93 -5.19 16.38 0.82
C ASP A 93 -5.73 15.16 1.56
N PHE A 94 -5.63 15.17 2.88
CA PHE A 94 -6.29 14.20 3.74
C PHE A 94 -7.63 14.78 4.18
N THR A 95 -8.73 14.08 3.92
CA THR A 95 -10.04 14.43 4.44
C THR A 95 -10.66 13.25 5.18
N TRP A 96 -11.43 13.54 6.23
CA TRP A 96 -12.16 12.49 6.96
C TRP A 96 -13.20 11.79 6.08
N LYS A 97 -13.73 12.52 5.09
CA LYS A 97 -14.63 11.92 4.11
C LYS A 97 -13.92 10.89 3.24
N ASP A 98 -12.75 11.22 2.68
CA ASP A 98 -11.96 10.27 1.88
C ASP A 98 -11.50 9.08 2.73
N PHE A 99 -11.13 9.31 3.99
CA PHE A 99 -10.81 8.26 4.95
C PHE A 99 -11.98 7.26 5.11
N GLN A 100 -13.20 7.75 5.33
CA GLN A 100 -14.39 6.91 5.45
C GLN A 100 -14.71 6.19 4.13
N ASP A 101 -14.67 6.91 3.01
CA ASP A 101 -15.00 6.38 1.69
C ASP A 101 -14.02 5.26 1.30
N ARG A 102 -12.71 5.44 1.50
CA ARG A 102 -11.69 4.41 1.22
C ARG A 102 -11.83 3.21 2.13
N ASN A 103 -12.02 3.42 3.44
CA ASN A 103 -12.26 2.31 4.36
C ASN A 103 -13.45 1.46 3.88
N ASN A 104 -14.56 2.08 3.55
CA ASN A 104 -15.79 1.37 3.21
C ASN A 104 -15.74 0.75 1.80
N SER A 105 -15.25 1.49 0.80
CA SER A 105 -15.28 1.07 -0.61
C SER A 105 -14.10 0.18 -1.01
N GLU A 106 -12.92 0.35 -0.41
CA GLU A 106 -11.71 -0.37 -0.78
C GLU A 106 -11.37 -1.47 0.24
N LEU A 107 -11.22 -1.14 1.52
CA LEU A 107 -10.87 -2.13 2.53
C LEU A 107 -12.03 -3.09 2.84
N VAL A 108 -13.23 -2.59 3.08
CA VAL A 108 -14.37 -3.43 3.45
C VAL A 108 -14.99 -4.09 2.22
N ALA A 109 -15.43 -3.30 1.24
CA ALA A 109 -16.21 -3.81 0.12
C ALA A 109 -15.38 -4.57 -0.92
N VAL A 110 -14.08 -4.35 -1.03
CA VAL A 110 -13.20 -5.05 -1.98
C VAL A 110 -12.35 -6.08 -1.27
N LEU A 111 -11.36 -5.66 -0.49
CA LEU A 111 -10.39 -6.57 0.13
C LEU A 111 -11.05 -7.46 1.19
N GLY A 112 -11.78 -6.88 2.13
CA GLY A 112 -12.47 -7.61 3.18
C GLY A 112 -13.51 -8.57 2.63
N ASN A 113 -14.27 -8.16 1.61
CA ASN A 113 -15.23 -9.03 0.93
C ASN A 113 -14.53 -10.23 0.24
N PHE A 114 -13.43 -10.00 -0.46
CA PHE A 114 -12.66 -11.07 -1.11
C PHE A 114 -12.17 -12.09 -0.07
N VAL A 115 -11.52 -11.63 0.98
CA VAL A 115 -10.99 -12.48 2.05
C VAL A 115 -12.12 -13.24 2.75
N ASN A 116 -13.17 -12.54 3.16
CA ASN A 116 -14.31 -13.15 3.87
C ASN A 116 -15.00 -14.22 3.01
N ARG A 117 -15.30 -13.93 1.74
CA ARG A 117 -15.91 -14.90 0.82
C ARG A 117 -15.03 -16.13 0.63
N THR A 118 -13.72 -15.94 0.48
CA THR A 118 -12.76 -17.04 0.33
C THR A 118 -12.78 -17.95 1.55
N PHE A 119 -12.69 -17.38 2.76
CA PHE A 119 -12.69 -18.17 3.99
C PHE A 119 -14.04 -18.85 4.24
N VAL A 120 -15.16 -18.15 4.02
CA VAL A 120 -16.51 -18.73 4.18
C VAL A 120 -16.69 -19.92 3.24
N LEU A 121 -16.30 -19.81 1.97
CA LEU A 121 -16.40 -20.91 1.02
C LEU A 121 -15.46 -22.05 1.40
N MET A 122 -14.22 -21.77 1.79
CA MET A 122 -13.26 -22.77 2.23
C MET A 122 -13.78 -23.56 3.45
N HIS A 123 -14.34 -22.88 4.44
CA HIS A 123 -14.96 -23.56 5.59
C HIS A 123 -16.16 -24.39 5.19
N LYS A 124 -17.05 -23.86 4.37
CA LYS A 124 -18.28 -24.51 3.97
C LYS A 124 -18.06 -25.71 3.05
N LEU A 125 -17.13 -25.60 2.09
CA LEU A 125 -16.94 -26.59 1.03
C LEU A 125 -15.76 -27.53 1.29
N CYS A 126 -14.76 -27.11 2.07
CA CYS A 126 -13.53 -27.84 2.27
C CYS A 126 -13.23 -28.12 3.75
N GLY A 127 -14.21 -27.93 4.65
CA GLY A 127 -14.04 -28.17 6.08
C GLY A 127 -12.94 -27.32 6.75
N GLY A 128 -12.72 -26.10 6.24
CA GLY A 128 -11.71 -25.17 6.75
C GLY A 128 -10.27 -25.50 6.32
N LYS A 129 -10.08 -26.41 5.41
CA LYS A 129 -8.75 -26.80 4.89
C LYS A 129 -8.55 -26.29 3.48
N VAL A 130 -7.33 -25.87 3.16
CA VAL A 130 -6.96 -25.53 1.77
C VAL A 130 -7.00 -26.81 0.93
N PRO A 131 -7.84 -26.89 -0.10
CA PRO A 131 -7.93 -28.06 -0.97
C PRO A 131 -6.65 -28.23 -1.80
N ARG A 132 -6.40 -29.45 -2.25
CA ARG A 132 -5.32 -29.68 -3.23
C ARG A 132 -5.68 -29.08 -4.57
N LEU A 133 -4.69 -28.47 -5.21
CA LEU A 133 -4.84 -27.99 -6.58
C LEU A 133 -4.97 -29.19 -7.53
N HIS A 134 -6.01 -29.17 -8.38
CA HIS A 134 -6.23 -30.18 -9.41
C HIS A 134 -5.95 -29.59 -10.80
N GLU A 135 -4.68 -29.43 -11.13
CA GLU A 135 -4.22 -28.83 -12.40
C GLU A 135 -4.95 -29.37 -13.64
N PRO A 136 -5.21 -30.70 -13.79
CA PRO A 136 -5.93 -31.23 -14.96
C PRO A 136 -7.40 -30.73 -15.11
N ARG A 137 -7.95 -30.12 -14.06
CA ARG A 137 -9.32 -29.57 -14.08
C ARG A 137 -9.36 -28.05 -14.19
N MET A 138 -8.20 -27.43 -14.26
CA MET A 138 -8.10 -25.99 -14.43
C MET A 138 -8.44 -25.62 -15.87
N ASP A 139 -9.20 -24.55 -16.00
CA ASP A 139 -9.43 -23.91 -17.30
C ASP A 139 -8.53 -22.66 -17.48
N GLU A 140 -8.74 -21.96 -18.57
CA GLU A 140 -7.99 -20.75 -18.90
C GLU A 140 -8.16 -19.65 -17.84
N ALA A 141 -9.37 -19.46 -17.30
CA ALA A 141 -9.63 -18.43 -16.28
C ALA A 141 -8.89 -18.74 -14.97
N ASP A 142 -8.80 -20.01 -14.58
CA ASP A 142 -8.04 -20.45 -13.41
C ASP A 142 -6.54 -20.14 -13.58
N THR A 143 -6.01 -20.48 -14.74
CA THR A 143 -4.60 -20.24 -15.09
C THR A 143 -4.26 -18.76 -15.13
N LEU A 144 -5.13 -17.94 -15.74
CA LEU A 144 -4.98 -16.48 -15.77
C LEU A 144 -5.02 -15.89 -14.36
N MET A 145 -5.93 -16.32 -13.50
CA MET A 145 -6.01 -15.80 -12.12
C MET A 145 -4.77 -16.15 -11.31
N LEU A 146 -4.25 -17.38 -11.41
CA LEU A 146 -3.01 -17.77 -10.75
C LEU A 146 -1.79 -16.99 -11.25
N SER A 147 -1.72 -16.76 -12.58
CA SER A 147 -0.65 -15.95 -13.15
C SER A 147 -0.73 -14.49 -12.68
N GLU A 148 -1.94 -13.94 -12.59
CA GLU A 148 -2.16 -12.57 -12.10
C GLU A 148 -1.69 -12.39 -10.65
N PHE A 149 -1.89 -13.38 -9.76
CA PHE A 149 -1.34 -13.35 -8.41
C PHE A 149 0.19 -13.22 -8.40
N ARG A 150 0.88 -14.01 -9.24
CA ARG A 150 2.35 -13.99 -9.33
C ARG A 150 2.86 -12.67 -9.89
N LEU A 151 2.31 -12.23 -11.03
CA LEU A 151 2.69 -10.98 -11.69
C LEU A 151 2.41 -9.75 -10.81
N THR A 152 1.32 -9.78 -10.03
CA THR A 152 1.05 -8.67 -9.11
C THR A 152 2.06 -8.63 -7.98
N ALA A 153 2.50 -9.77 -7.45
CA ALA A 153 3.54 -9.79 -6.42
C ALA A 153 4.85 -9.14 -6.92
N ASP A 154 5.25 -9.44 -8.16
CA ASP A 154 6.45 -8.84 -8.78
C ASP A 154 6.28 -7.33 -9.00
N ARG A 155 5.13 -6.88 -9.52
CA ARG A 155 4.83 -5.45 -9.71
C ARG A 155 4.83 -4.68 -8.39
N VAL A 156 4.21 -5.26 -7.35
CA VAL A 156 4.16 -4.65 -6.02
C VAL A 156 5.57 -4.53 -5.43
N ALA A 157 6.40 -5.59 -5.55
CA ALA A 157 7.78 -5.55 -5.10
C ALA A 157 8.57 -4.45 -5.82
N GLU A 158 8.49 -4.40 -7.16
CA GLU A 158 9.15 -3.37 -7.96
C GLU A 158 8.68 -1.95 -7.59
N ALA A 159 7.37 -1.76 -7.38
CA ALA A 159 6.82 -0.46 -7.01
C ALA A 159 7.33 -0.01 -5.63
N ILE A 160 7.43 -0.93 -4.65
CA ILE A 160 7.97 -0.63 -3.32
C ILE A 160 9.46 -0.28 -3.39
N GLU A 161 10.27 -1.02 -4.14
CA GLU A 161 11.70 -0.76 -4.32
C GLU A 161 11.97 0.61 -4.98
N HIS A 162 11.02 1.11 -5.77
CA HIS A 162 11.09 2.43 -6.40
C HIS A 162 10.29 3.51 -5.65
N TYR A 163 9.87 3.25 -4.41
CA TYR A 163 9.11 4.18 -3.53
C TYR A 163 7.77 4.64 -4.10
N ARG A 164 7.15 3.85 -4.99
CA ARG A 164 5.83 4.08 -5.59
C ARG A 164 4.74 3.38 -4.78
N PHE A 165 4.57 3.81 -3.53
CA PHE A 165 3.70 3.13 -2.56
C PHE A 165 2.22 3.17 -2.94
N ARG A 166 1.76 4.25 -3.56
CA ARG A 166 0.36 4.36 -4.06
C ARG A 166 0.07 3.33 -5.14
N GLU A 167 1.01 3.14 -6.07
CA GLU A 167 0.90 2.15 -7.15
C GLU A 167 0.87 0.74 -6.57
N ALA A 168 1.81 0.42 -5.67
CA ALA A 168 1.85 -0.87 -4.99
C ALA A 168 0.53 -1.19 -4.28
N LEU A 169 -0.03 -0.22 -3.57
CA LEU A 169 -1.29 -0.38 -2.85
C LEU A 169 -2.48 -0.57 -3.80
N TYR A 170 -2.51 0.20 -4.90
CA TYR A 170 -3.51 0.07 -5.95
C TYR A 170 -3.51 -1.33 -6.55
N ASP A 171 -2.36 -1.89 -6.88
CA ASP A 171 -2.20 -3.22 -7.45
C ASP A 171 -2.73 -4.32 -6.52
N VAL A 172 -2.49 -4.22 -5.21
CA VAL A 172 -3.04 -5.17 -4.22
C VAL A 172 -4.57 -5.11 -4.18
N VAL A 173 -5.15 -3.92 -4.16
CA VAL A 173 -6.62 -3.75 -4.13
C VAL A 173 -7.25 -4.19 -5.45
N ASP A 174 -6.59 -3.92 -6.59
CA ASP A 174 -7.06 -4.36 -7.89
C ASP A 174 -7.02 -5.89 -8.03
N LEU A 175 -6.00 -6.54 -7.49
CA LEU A 175 -5.95 -8.00 -7.41
C LEU A 175 -7.16 -8.56 -6.62
N ALA A 176 -7.54 -7.94 -5.53
CA ALA A 176 -8.71 -8.34 -4.77
C ALA A 176 -10.03 -8.12 -5.56
N ARG A 177 -10.13 -7.06 -6.38
CA ARG A 177 -11.25 -6.85 -7.31
C ARG A 177 -11.33 -7.96 -8.35
N LYS A 178 -10.19 -8.32 -8.95
CA LYS A 178 -10.07 -9.44 -9.90
C LYS A 178 -10.48 -10.76 -9.25
N GLY A 179 -10.03 -11.01 -8.01
CA GLY A 179 -10.43 -12.19 -7.24
C GLY A 179 -11.93 -12.26 -6.95
N ASN A 180 -12.56 -11.13 -6.59
CA ASN A 180 -14.01 -11.07 -6.41
C ASN A 180 -14.78 -11.38 -7.70
N ARG A 181 -14.30 -10.85 -8.84
CA ARG A 181 -14.88 -11.12 -10.17
C ARG A 181 -14.74 -12.59 -10.53
N TYR A 182 -13.54 -13.14 -10.40
CA TYR A 182 -13.26 -14.56 -10.66
C TYR A 182 -14.18 -15.49 -9.85
N MET A 183 -14.37 -15.22 -8.53
CA MET A 183 -15.31 -15.98 -7.73
C MET A 183 -16.75 -15.87 -8.23
N GLN A 184 -17.14 -14.71 -8.74
CA GLN A 184 -18.49 -14.50 -9.28
C GLN A 184 -18.69 -15.25 -10.59
N GLU A 185 -17.68 -15.29 -11.46
CA GLU A 185 -17.71 -16.00 -12.75
C GLU A 185 -17.69 -17.53 -12.57
N LYS A 186 -16.94 -18.03 -11.58
CA LYS A 186 -16.82 -19.47 -11.29
C LYS A 186 -17.97 -20.04 -10.45
N GLU A 187 -18.70 -19.23 -9.75
CA GLU A 187 -19.85 -19.60 -8.93
C GLU A 187 -19.65 -20.89 -8.09
N PRO A 188 -18.57 -21.02 -7.29
CA PRO A 188 -18.23 -22.26 -6.59
C PRO A 188 -19.34 -22.78 -5.69
N TRP A 189 -20.24 -21.90 -5.23
CA TRP A 189 -21.41 -22.28 -4.44
C TRP A 189 -22.49 -23.01 -5.27
N ILE A 190 -22.56 -22.79 -6.60
CA ILE A 190 -23.46 -23.52 -7.51
C ILE A 190 -22.80 -24.84 -7.89
N VAL A 191 -21.53 -24.83 -8.28
CA VAL A 191 -20.79 -26.05 -8.63
C VAL A 191 -20.88 -27.08 -7.49
N ALA A 192 -20.68 -26.66 -6.24
CA ALA A 192 -20.74 -27.55 -5.09
C ALA A 192 -22.14 -28.10 -4.76
N ARG A 193 -23.23 -27.53 -5.27
CA ARG A 193 -24.59 -28.07 -5.12
C ARG A 193 -24.89 -29.18 -6.12
N ASN A 194 -24.15 -29.24 -7.20
CA ASN A 194 -24.35 -30.18 -8.31
C ASN A 194 -23.38 -31.38 -8.24
N LEU A 195 -22.57 -31.44 -7.19
CA LEU A 195 -21.69 -32.56 -6.83
C LEU A 195 -22.34 -33.44 -5.76
#